data_1b438f8beb0c357ae9630c746b44076e
#
_entry.id   1b438f8beb0c357ae9630c746b44076e
#
_cell.length_a   1.000
_cell.length_b   1.000
_cell.length_c   1.000
_cell.angle_alpha   90.00
_cell.angle_beta   90.00
_cell.angle_gamma   90.00
#
_symmetry.space_group_name_H-M   'P 1'
#
loop_
_entity.id
_entity.type
_entity.pdbx_description
1 polymer ?
#
loop_
_entity_poly.entity_id
_entity_poly.type
_entity_poly.pdbx_seq_one_letter_code
_entity_poly.pdbx_strand_id
1 'polypeptide(L)'
;MSTLIGLLSVGTFVAIVGGLAVLGIWLFKTARRNRQRRSGWLWSFAAGRGWSFAETEPGLVGLSLRAPFGMGHSRLATDVIRGVLEGVAFVSFTYTFRTGDSSDNSETVHCVMVTCICTPPSPNMLLVTPEGPFSKLFDVVGLGDLKLESEDFNSRFQVRTTNDRFAYDVLNPTAMHRMLTDRRSVLPLRFDNSNLFTWRSGVLKPEWVEPHARYLIDILREVPPYAWERR
;
A
#
# COMPACT_ATOMS: atom_id res chain seq x y z
N MET A 1 -4.02 -31.59 -56.14
CA MET A 1 -3.93 -30.16 -55.72
C MET A 1 -4.42 -29.96 -54.30
N SER A 2 -5.43 -30.66 -53.83
CA SER A 2 -5.99 -30.53 -52.43
C SER A 2 -5.03 -31.01 -51.31
N THR A 3 -4.23 -31.99 -51.52
CA THR A 3 -3.26 -32.54 -50.53
C THR A 3 -2.07 -31.59 -50.27
N LEU A 4 -1.59 -30.87 -51.25
CA LEU A 4 -0.52 -29.87 -51.10
C LEU A 4 -0.95 -28.62 -50.32
N ILE A 5 -2.22 -28.17 -50.48
CA ILE A 5 -2.79 -27.05 -49.73
C ILE A 5 -2.99 -27.42 -48.28
N GLY A 6 -3.37 -28.68 -47.96
CA GLY A 6 -3.51 -29.19 -46.61
C GLY A 6 -2.17 -29.29 -45.85
N LEU A 7 -1.11 -29.70 -46.53
CA LEU A 7 0.26 -29.77 -45.95
C LEU A 7 0.87 -28.40 -45.66
N LEU A 8 0.62 -27.40 -46.52
CA LEU A 8 1.05 -26.02 -46.33
C LEU A 8 0.29 -25.35 -45.13
N SER A 9 -0.99 -25.66 -44.94
CA SER A 9 -1.78 -25.11 -43.81
C SER A 9 -1.36 -25.72 -42.47
N VAL A 10 -1.05 -27.01 -42.43
CA VAL A 10 -0.53 -27.68 -41.22
C VAL A 10 0.87 -27.15 -40.83
N GLY A 11 1.75 -26.97 -41.82
CA GLY A 11 3.11 -26.43 -41.60
C GLY A 11 3.07 -25.00 -41.02
N THR A 12 2.21 -24.15 -41.59
CA THR A 12 2.06 -22.77 -41.07
C THR A 12 1.44 -22.74 -39.69
N PHE A 13 0.46 -23.60 -39.40
CA PHE A 13 -0.13 -23.70 -38.07
C PHE A 13 0.90 -24.14 -37.00
N VAL A 14 1.70 -25.18 -37.29
CA VAL A 14 2.76 -25.64 -36.40
C VAL A 14 3.82 -24.55 -36.17
N ALA A 15 4.21 -23.81 -37.21
CA ALA A 15 5.16 -22.69 -37.07
C ALA A 15 4.60 -21.56 -36.20
N ILE A 16 3.32 -21.21 -36.33
CA ILE A 16 2.68 -20.19 -35.49
C ILE A 16 2.61 -20.65 -34.04
N VAL A 17 2.16 -21.87 -33.77
CA VAL A 17 2.08 -22.42 -32.41
C VAL A 17 3.45 -22.51 -31.76
N GLY A 18 4.47 -22.96 -32.53
CA GLY A 18 5.86 -22.99 -32.07
C GLY A 18 6.40 -21.59 -31.74
N GLY A 19 6.13 -20.61 -32.60
CA GLY A 19 6.52 -19.21 -32.38
C GLY A 19 5.86 -18.60 -31.14
N LEU A 20 4.58 -18.85 -30.93
CA LEU A 20 3.87 -18.41 -29.73
C LEU A 20 4.40 -19.07 -28.45
N ALA A 21 4.72 -20.35 -28.49
CA ALA A 21 5.33 -21.06 -27.36
C ALA A 21 6.72 -20.50 -27.00
N VAL A 22 7.56 -20.25 -27.99
CA VAL A 22 8.89 -19.62 -27.79
C VAL A 22 8.76 -18.22 -27.23
N LEU A 23 7.84 -17.42 -27.75
CA LEU A 23 7.54 -16.07 -27.25
C LEU A 23 7.05 -16.13 -25.79
N GLY A 24 6.15 -17.06 -25.48
CA GLY A 24 5.65 -17.25 -24.10
C GLY A 24 6.76 -17.63 -23.12
N ILE A 25 7.63 -18.57 -23.52
CA ILE A 25 8.79 -18.95 -22.69
C ILE A 25 9.77 -17.78 -22.51
N TRP A 26 10.01 -17.00 -23.57
CA TRP A 26 10.89 -15.84 -23.51
C TRP A 26 10.31 -14.76 -22.59
N LEU A 27 9.03 -14.43 -22.72
CA LEU A 27 8.34 -13.48 -21.85
C LEU A 27 8.36 -13.95 -20.38
N PHE A 28 8.09 -15.23 -20.14
CA PHE A 28 8.14 -15.81 -18.79
C PHE A 28 9.55 -15.73 -18.18
N LYS A 29 10.59 -16.11 -18.94
CA LYS A 29 11.98 -15.99 -18.49
C LYS A 29 12.40 -14.55 -18.21
N THR A 30 11.96 -13.61 -19.06
CA THR A 30 12.27 -12.18 -18.88
C THR A 30 11.58 -11.62 -17.64
N ALA A 31 10.28 -11.94 -17.43
CA ALA A 31 9.54 -11.53 -16.24
C ALA A 31 10.17 -12.10 -14.95
N ARG A 32 10.56 -13.39 -14.97
CA ARG A 32 11.26 -14.03 -13.85
C ARG A 32 12.59 -13.39 -13.54
N ARG A 33 13.41 -13.08 -14.58
CA ARG A 33 14.70 -12.39 -14.42
C ARG A 33 14.53 -10.99 -13.84
N ASN A 34 13.54 -10.23 -14.32
CA ASN A 34 13.23 -8.90 -13.79
C ASN A 34 12.82 -8.94 -12.33
N ARG A 35 11.99 -9.92 -11.95
CA ARG A 35 11.58 -10.15 -10.55
C ARG A 35 12.80 -10.49 -9.67
N GLN A 36 13.67 -11.40 -10.11
CA GLN A 36 14.88 -11.76 -9.37
C GLN A 36 15.85 -10.58 -9.20
N ARG A 37 16.04 -9.76 -10.23
CA ARG A 37 16.87 -8.56 -10.15
C ARG A 37 16.30 -7.57 -9.16
N ARG A 38 14.97 -7.39 -9.18
CA ARG A 38 14.27 -6.51 -8.23
C ARG A 38 14.41 -7.01 -6.80
N SER A 39 14.15 -8.30 -6.55
CA SER A 39 14.31 -8.90 -5.21
C SER A 39 15.76 -8.78 -4.71
N GLY A 40 16.74 -9.04 -5.55
CA GLY A 40 18.16 -8.89 -5.19
C GLY A 40 18.53 -7.44 -4.82
N TRP A 41 18.03 -6.47 -5.58
CA TRP A 41 18.25 -5.05 -5.28
C TRP A 41 17.56 -4.62 -3.96
N LEU A 42 16.31 -5.02 -3.73
CA LEU A 42 15.59 -4.75 -2.50
C LEU A 42 16.25 -5.41 -1.29
N TRP A 43 16.73 -6.64 -1.45
CA TRP A 43 17.49 -7.33 -0.42
C TRP A 43 18.77 -6.56 -0.06
N SER A 44 19.56 -6.17 -1.06
CA SER A 44 20.80 -5.40 -0.85
C SER A 44 20.53 -4.05 -0.17
N PHE A 45 19.45 -3.37 -0.57
CA PHE A 45 19.02 -2.13 0.06
C PHE A 45 18.67 -2.31 1.53
N ALA A 46 17.90 -3.34 1.86
CA ALA A 46 17.51 -3.65 3.23
C ALA A 46 18.71 -4.07 4.08
N ALA A 47 19.53 -5.00 3.57
CA ALA A 47 20.73 -5.50 4.27
C ALA A 47 21.72 -4.38 4.59
N GLY A 48 21.93 -3.43 3.67
CA GLY A 48 22.81 -2.28 3.88
C GLY A 48 22.37 -1.33 5.00
N ARG A 49 21.13 -1.49 5.51
CA ARG A 49 20.53 -0.71 6.62
C ARG A 49 20.29 -1.55 7.88
N GLY A 50 20.68 -2.81 7.88
CA GLY A 50 20.38 -3.75 8.95
C GLY A 50 18.88 -4.14 8.99
N TRP A 51 18.17 -3.98 7.89
CA TRP A 51 16.76 -4.35 7.74
C TRP A 51 16.63 -5.72 7.08
N SER A 52 15.50 -6.38 7.27
CA SER A 52 15.19 -7.65 6.63
C SER A 52 14.33 -7.46 5.38
N PHE A 53 14.45 -8.38 4.44
CA PHE A 53 13.65 -8.45 3.22
C PHE A 53 13.02 -9.83 3.07
N ALA A 54 11.75 -9.87 2.66
CA ALA A 54 11.05 -11.08 2.24
C ALA A 54 10.30 -10.84 0.93
N GLU A 55 10.33 -11.81 0.02
CA GLU A 55 9.63 -11.68 -1.28
C GLU A 55 8.11 -11.66 -1.09
N THR A 56 7.60 -12.38 -0.10
CA THR A 56 6.15 -12.49 0.16
C THR A 56 5.91 -12.76 1.64
N GLU A 57 4.87 -12.15 2.20
CA GLU A 57 4.44 -12.39 3.58
C GLU A 57 2.90 -12.38 3.67
N PRO A 58 2.24 -13.55 3.62
CA PRO A 58 0.78 -13.65 3.58
C PRO A 58 0.08 -13.05 4.80
N GLY A 59 0.70 -13.06 5.99
CA GLY A 59 0.15 -12.49 7.22
C GLY A 59 -0.17 -11.01 7.15
N LEU A 60 0.51 -10.26 6.26
CA LEU A 60 0.29 -8.83 6.08
C LEU A 60 -1.02 -8.50 5.34
N VAL A 61 -1.61 -9.47 4.65
CA VAL A 61 -2.88 -9.28 3.93
C VAL A 61 -4.04 -8.97 4.88
N GLY A 62 -3.98 -9.51 6.10
CA GLY A 62 -5.00 -9.37 7.14
C GLY A 62 -4.78 -8.26 8.15
N LEU A 63 -3.81 -7.36 7.94
CA LEU A 63 -3.50 -6.27 8.90
C LEU A 63 -4.67 -5.34 9.19
N SER A 64 -5.60 -5.20 8.25
CA SER A 64 -6.82 -4.41 8.40
C SER A 64 -7.92 -4.97 7.49
N LEU A 65 -9.17 -4.71 7.86
CA LEU A 65 -10.34 -5.01 7.03
C LEU A 65 -10.79 -3.81 6.19
N ARG A 66 -10.17 -2.65 6.40
CA ARG A 66 -10.51 -1.40 5.70
C ARG A 66 -9.57 -1.13 4.53
N ALA A 67 -10.05 -0.41 3.52
CA ALA A 67 -9.27 -0.05 2.34
C ALA A 67 -7.87 0.48 2.70
N PRO A 68 -6.81 0.08 1.97
CA PRO A 68 -6.84 -0.76 0.77
C PRO A 68 -6.99 -2.28 1.05
N PHE A 69 -6.84 -2.76 2.28
CA PHE A 69 -6.76 -4.20 2.62
C PHE A 69 -8.07 -4.97 2.39
N GLY A 70 -9.20 -4.37 2.68
CA GLY A 70 -10.52 -4.99 2.52
C GLY A 70 -11.02 -5.08 1.07
N MET A 71 -10.31 -4.49 0.10
CA MET A 71 -10.78 -4.35 -1.28
C MET A 71 -10.46 -5.58 -2.13
N GLY A 72 -11.36 -5.89 -3.09
CA GLY A 72 -11.15 -6.86 -4.14
C GLY A 72 -10.83 -8.29 -3.66
N HIS A 73 -10.23 -9.07 -4.54
CA HIS A 73 -9.81 -10.46 -4.30
C HIS A 73 -8.35 -10.69 -4.71
N SER A 74 -7.84 -11.93 -4.61
CA SER A 74 -6.46 -12.32 -4.98
C SER A 74 -5.39 -11.40 -4.34
N ARG A 75 -5.54 -11.14 -3.05
CA ARG A 75 -4.72 -10.21 -2.29
C ARG A 75 -3.37 -10.81 -1.97
N LEU A 76 -2.30 -10.02 -2.17
CA LEU A 76 -0.93 -10.43 -1.91
C LEU A 76 -0.14 -9.29 -1.25
N ALA A 77 0.76 -9.64 -0.34
CA ALA A 77 1.79 -8.75 0.18
C ALA A 77 3.15 -9.25 -0.28
N THR A 78 3.85 -8.44 -1.07
CA THR A 78 5.13 -8.78 -1.70
C THR A 78 6.15 -7.67 -1.48
N ASP A 79 7.43 -7.95 -1.77
CA ASP A 79 8.52 -6.97 -1.61
C ASP A 79 8.56 -6.40 -0.18
N VAL A 80 8.54 -7.25 0.83
CA VAL A 80 8.39 -6.84 2.24
C VAL A 80 9.73 -6.44 2.83
N ILE A 81 9.83 -5.22 3.34
CA ILE A 81 10.99 -4.71 4.11
C ILE A 81 10.55 -4.44 5.55
N ARG A 82 11.25 -5.03 6.50
CA ARG A 82 11.06 -4.80 7.94
C ARG A 82 12.32 -4.22 8.55
N GLY A 83 12.17 -3.28 9.44
CA GLY A 83 13.30 -2.67 10.12
C GLY A 83 12.91 -1.95 11.38
N VAL A 84 13.92 -1.36 12.02
CA VAL A 84 13.74 -0.44 13.12
C VAL A 84 14.34 0.90 12.72
N LEU A 85 13.59 1.95 12.91
CA LEU A 85 14.02 3.32 12.65
C LEU A 85 13.74 4.15 13.91
N GLU A 86 14.76 4.79 14.45
CA GLU A 86 14.65 5.60 15.68
C GLU A 86 14.00 4.87 16.86
N GLY A 87 14.27 3.57 16.99
CA GLY A 87 13.71 2.70 18.03
C GLY A 87 12.31 2.16 17.75
N VAL A 88 11.68 2.55 16.62
CA VAL A 88 10.33 2.12 16.25
C VAL A 88 10.41 1.07 15.11
N ALA A 89 9.79 -0.09 15.34
CA ALA A 89 9.68 -1.12 14.33
C ALA A 89 8.69 -0.69 13.21
N PHE A 90 9.07 -0.92 11.96
CA PHE A 90 8.23 -0.66 10.81
C PHE A 90 8.21 -1.83 9.83
N VAL A 91 7.18 -1.87 9.00
CA VAL A 91 7.12 -2.72 7.81
C VAL A 91 6.65 -1.90 6.61
N SER A 92 7.33 -2.08 5.48
CA SER A 92 6.91 -1.51 4.18
C SER A 92 6.81 -2.62 3.15
N PHE A 93 5.76 -2.64 2.33
CA PHE A 93 5.52 -3.70 1.36
C PHE A 93 4.67 -3.23 0.19
N THR A 94 4.67 -4.01 -0.89
CA THR A 94 3.71 -3.88 -1.98
C THR A 94 2.47 -4.70 -1.65
N TYR A 95 1.33 -4.07 -1.52
CA TYR A 95 0.03 -4.73 -1.43
C TYR A 95 -0.64 -4.73 -2.79
N THR A 96 -1.05 -5.91 -3.25
CA THR A 96 -1.69 -6.08 -4.54
C THR A 96 -3.06 -6.73 -4.35
N PHE A 97 -4.06 -6.26 -5.07
CA PHE A 97 -5.41 -6.84 -5.11
C PHE A 97 -6.02 -6.66 -6.50
N ARG A 98 -7.06 -7.42 -6.81
CA ARG A 98 -7.77 -7.35 -8.08
C ARG A 98 -9.21 -6.93 -7.87
N THR A 99 -9.74 -6.13 -8.79
CA THR A 99 -11.15 -5.76 -8.87
C THR A 99 -11.69 -6.08 -10.25
N GLY A 100 -13.00 -6.25 -10.37
CA GLY A 100 -13.65 -6.68 -11.61
C GLY A 100 -14.01 -8.18 -11.58
N ASP A 101 -14.68 -8.64 -12.61
CA ASP A 101 -15.09 -10.02 -12.76
C ASP A 101 -14.13 -10.77 -13.70
N SER A 102 -13.66 -11.94 -13.25
CA SER A 102 -12.82 -12.81 -14.06
C SER A 102 -13.53 -13.41 -15.28
N SER A 103 -14.86 -13.37 -15.29
CA SER A 103 -15.67 -13.88 -16.42
C SER A 103 -15.64 -12.97 -17.64
N ASP A 104 -15.46 -11.63 -17.45
CA ASP A 104 -15.55 -10.64 -18.53
C ASP A 104 -14.20 -10.09 -19.00
N ASN A 105 -13.08 -10.69 -18.59
CA ASN A 105 -11.72 -10.21 -18.89
C ASN A 105 -11.47 -8.75 -18.47
N SER A 106 -12.26 -8.21 -17.51
CA SER A 106 -12.22 -6.81 -17.06
C SER A 106 -11.47 -6.66 -15.72
N GLU A 107 -10.66 -7.65 -15.31
CA GLU A 107 -9.89 -7.57 -14.09
C GLU A 107 -8.86 -6.44 -14.13
N THR A 108 -8.92 -5.58 -13.13
CA THR A 108 -7.91 -4.54 -12.89
C THR A 108 -7.03 -4.92 -11.72
N VAL A 109 -5.72 -4.92 -11.92
CA VAL A 109 -4.72 -5.15 -10.87
C VAL A 109 -4.34 -3.82 -10.25
N HIS A 110 -4.52 -3.72 -8.95
CA HIS A 110 -4.12 -2.57 -8.15
C HIS A 110 -2.88 -2.90 -7.35
N CYS A 111 -1.90 -2.00 -7.39
CA CYS A 111 -0.69 -2.08 -6.57
C CYS A 111 -0.62 -0.86 -5.67
N VAL A 112 -0.36 -1.08 -4.39
CA VAL A 112 -0.25 -0.03 -3.37
C VAL A 112 0.98 -0.31 -2.53
N MET A 113 1.89 0.65 -2.44
CA MET A 113 2.96 0.61 -1.45
C MET A 113 2.37 1.01 -0.10
N VAL A 114 2.48 0.15 0.89
CA VAL A 114 2.02 0.40 2.27
C VAL A 114 3.24 0.47 3.18
N THR A 115 3.23 1.42 4.11
CA THR A 115 4.15 1.45 5.25
C THR A 115 3.32 1.49 6.53
N CYS A 116 3.73 0.70 7.52
CA CYS A 116 3.04 0.53 8.79
C CYS A 116 4.04 0.54 9.94
N ILE A 117 3.64 1.16 11.06
CA ILE A 117 4.29 1.03 12.37
C ILE A 117 3.26 0.56 13.40
N CYS A 118 3.73 -0.10 14.46
CA CYS A 118 2.88 -0.46 15.58
C CYS A 118 2.61 0.75 16.48
N THR A 119 1.38 0.81 17.01
CA THR A 119 0.95 1.79 18.02
C THR A 119 0.45 1.06 19.26
N PRO A 120 0.27 1.74 20.39
CA PRO A 120 -0.54 1.20 21.47
C PRO A 120 -1.91 0.75 20.95
N PRO A 121 -2.51 -0.33 21.51
CA PRO A 121 -3.82 -0.81 21.09
C PRO A 121 -4.90 0.23 21.31
N SER A 122 -5.72 0.46 20.29
CA SER A 122 -6.89 1.34 20.38
C SER A 122 -8.01 0.79 19.49
N PRO A 123 -9.26 0.73 19.96
CA PRO A 123 -10.40 0.33 19.15
C PRO A 123 -10.81 1.44 18.16
N ASN A 124 -10.22 2.62 18.30
CA ASN A 124 -10.57 3.80 17.53
C ASN A 124 -9.89 3.79 16.17
N MET A 125 -10.63 4.18 15.14
CA MET A 125 -10.08 4.44 13.81
C MET A 125 -10.06 5.94 13.57
N LEU A 126 -8.95 6.41 13.01
CA LEU A 126 -8.80 7.76 12.50
C LEU A 126 -8.15 7.70 11.12
N LEU A 127 -8.82 8.25 10.13
CA LEU A 127 -8.32 8.38 8.75
C LEU A 127 -8.21 9.87 8.42
N VAL A 128 -7.03 10.28 8.00
CA VAL A 128 -6.76 11.61 7.46
C VAL A 128 -6.30 11.45 6.02
N THR A 129 -7.04 12.04 5.09
CA THR A 129 -6.71 11.98 3.65
C THR A 129 -6.54 13.40 3.12
N PRO A 130 -5.48 13.67 2.33
CA PRO A 130 -5.38 14.93 1.60
C PRO A 130 -6.58 15.10 0.67
N GLU A 131 -7.09 16.32 0.55
CA GLU A 131 -8.10 16.65 -0.47
C GLU A 131 -7.53 16.40 -1.87
N GLY A 132 -8.30 15.73 -2.72
CA GLY A 132 -7.89 15.43 -4.08
C GLY A 132 -8.57 14.20 -4.68
N PRO A 133 -8.27 13.87 -5.95
CA PRO A 133 -8.95 12.79 -6.68
C PRO A 133 -8.73 11.39 -6.06
N PHE A 134 -7.68 11.21 -5.27
CA PHE A 134 -7.37 9.95 -4.59
C PHE A 134 -8.17 9.71 -3.31
N SER A 135 -8.78 10.75 -2.71
CA SER A 135 -9.62 10.60 -1.51
C SER A 135 -10.81 9.69 -1.77
N LYS A 136 -11.39 9.76 -2.96
CA LYS A 136 -12.58 8.97 -3.36
C LYS A 136 -12.33 7.47 -3.51
N LEU A 137 -11.08 7.05 -3.80
CA LEU A 137 -10.76 5.64 -4.01
C LEU A 137 -10.74 4.82 -2.71
N PHE A 138 -10.56 5.50 -1.58
CA PHE A 138 -10.42 4.89 -0.25
C PHE A 138 -11.49 5.38 0.72
N ASP A 139 -12.63 5.83 0.19
CA ASP A 139 -13.76 6.28 0.99
C ASP A 139 -14.25 5.16 1.91
N VAL A 140 -14.18 5.41 3.21
CA VAL A 140 -14.76 4.52 4.22
C VAL A 140 -16.25 4.83 4.28
N VAL A 141 -17.05 3.96 3.68
CA VAL A 141 -18.51 4.09 3.67
C VAL A 141 -19.04 4.09 5.11
N GLY A 142 -19.87 5.08 5.43
CA GLY A 142 -20.60 5.12 6.69
C GLY A 142 -19.98 5.97 7.81
N LEU A 143 -18.84 6.64 7.57
CA LEU A 143 -18.26 7.59 8.53
C LEU A 143 -18.41 9.02 8.02
N GLY A 144 -18.96 9.89 8.87
CA GLY A 144 -19.06 11.33 8.58
C GLY A 144 -17.68 11.99 8.51
N ASP A 145 -17.62 13.12 7.83
CA ASP A 145 -16.44 13.98 7.77
C ASP A 145 -16.41 14.86 9.05
N LEU A 146 -15.36 14.68 9.86
CA LEU A 146 -15.15 15.49 11.05
C LEU A 146 -14.46 16.80 10.67
N LYS A 147 -15.08 17.92 11.01
CA LYS A 147 -14.45 19.24 10.88
C LYS A 147 -13.77 19.63 12.19
N LEU A 148 -12.50 19.98 12.10
CA LEU A 148 -11.71 20.49 13.21
C LEU A 148 -11.80 22.01 13.26
N GLU A 149 -11.25 22.62 14.33
CA GLU A 149 -11.31 24.07 14.52
C GLU A 149 -10.43 24.86 13.50
N SER A 150 -9.46 24.20 12.87
CA SER A 150 -8.55 24.81 11.89
C SER A 150 -9.15 24.76 10.49
N GLU A 151 -9.56 25.89 9.94
CA GLU A 151 -10.02 26.01 8.54
C GLU A 151 -8.94 25.64 7.54
N ASP A 152 -7.69 26.05 7.79
CA ASP A 152 -6.55 25.70 6.94
C ASP A 152 -6.35 24.17 6.85
N PHE A 153 -6.51 23.49 7.99
CA PHE A 153 -6.42 22.05 8.02
C PHE A 153 -7.60 21.40 7.27
N ASN A 154 -8.82 21.83 7.54
CA ASN A 154 -10.03 21.33 6.89
C ASN A 154 -10.07 21.60 5.37
N SER A 155 -9.37 22.62 4.90
CA SER A 155 -9.26 22.92 3.47
C SER A 155 -8.30 21.98 2.71
N ARG A 156 -7.36 21.33 3.44
CA ARG A 156 -6.34 20.44 2.87
C ARG A 156 -6.55 18.97 3.16
N PHE A 157 -7.28 18.67 4.24
CA PHE A 157 -7.44 17.31 4.72
C PHE A 157 -8.91 17.01 5.05
N GLN A 158 -9.33 15.82 4.68
CA GLN A 158 -10.57 15.22 5.12
C GLN A 158 -10.27 14.28 6.28
N VAL A 159 -11.05 14.39 7.37
CA VAL A 159 -10.89 13.61 8.58
C VAL A 159 -12.11 12.71 8.79
N ARG A 160 -11.88 11.41 8.93
CA ARG A 160 -12.92 10.45 9.27
C ARG A 160 -12.50 9.62 10.47
N THR A 161 -13.40 9.40 11.40
CA THR A 161 -13.10 8.71 12.65
C THR A 161 -14.29 7.92 13.16
N THR A 162 -14.03 6.91 13.97
CA THR A 162 -15.04 6.22 14.78
C THR A 162 -15.22 6.87 16.15
N ASN A 163 -14.34 7.83 16.53
CA ASN A 163 -14.37 8.49 17.82
C ASN A 163 -13.77 9.90 17.70
N ASP A 164 -14.63 10.90 17.75
CA ASP A 164 -14.24 12.31 17.58
C ASP A 164 -13.22 12.76 18.62
N ARG A 165 -13.36 12.32 19.87
CA ARG A 165 -12.43 12.67 20.94
C ARG A 165 -11.02 12.13 20.65
N PHE A 166 -10.92 10.88 20.18
CA PHE A 166 -9.63 10.33 19.75
C PHE A 166 -9.02 11.15 18.61
N ALA A 167 -9.85 11.57 17.65
CA ALA A 167 -9.39 12.41 16.55
C ALA A 167 -8.87 13.77 17.06
N TYR A 168 -9.54 14.42 18.01
CA TYR A 168 -9.06 15.69 18.61
C TYR A 168 -7.78 15.49 19.43
N ASP A 169 -7.66 14.38 20.16
CA ASP A 169 -6.46 14.09 20.95
C ASP A 169 -5.24 13.84 20.02
N VAL A 170 -5.42 13.13 18.90
CA VAL A 170 -4.37 12.84 17.91
C VAL A 170 -4.05 14.07 17.06
N LEU A 171 -5.08 14.74 16.54
CA LEU A 171 -4.94 15.92 15.69
C LEU A 171 -4.93 17.21 16.53
N ASN A 172 -4.08 17.21 17.56
CA ASN A 172 -3.83 18.40 18.35
C ASN A 172 -3.15 19.50 17.50
N PRO A 173 -3.09 20.76 17.97
CA PRO A 173 -2.55 21.89 17.19
C PRO A 173 -1.13 21.63 16.64
N THR A 174 -0.28 20.93 17.39
CA THR A 174 1.10 20.61 16.97
C THR A 174 1.09 19.60 15.82
N ALA A 175 0.30 18.52 15.92
CA ALA A 175 0.15 17.53 14.86
C ALA A 175 -0.45 18.15 13.59
N MET A 176 -1.48 18.97 13.71
CA MET A 176 -2.08 19.70 12.58
C MET A 176 -1.07 20.63 11.91
N HIS A 177 -0.33 21.43 12.69
CA HIS A 177 0.72 22.32 12.13
C HIS A 177 1.80 21.52 11.40
N ARG A 178 2.27 20.41 11.98
CA ARG A 178 3.22 19.51 11.33
C ARG A 178 2.67 19.01 10.00
N MET A 179 1.45 18.52 9.97
CA MET A 179 0.84 18.00 8.74
C MET A 179 0.66 19.08 7.67
N LEU A 180 0.35 20.31 8.06
CA LEU A 180 0.22 21.45 7.12
C LEU A 180 1.56 21.86 6.50
N THR A 181 2.68 21.66 7.19
CA THR A 181 4.01 22.10 6.76
C THR A 181 4.86 20.97 6.16
N ASP A 182 4.54 19.70 6.46
CA ASP A 182 5.29 18.54 5.99
C ASP A 182 4.87 18.14 4.57
N ARG A 183 5.83 18.12 3.64
CA ARG A 183 5.59 17.67 2.26
C ARG A 183 5.16 16.20 2.15
N ARG A 184 5.44 15.38 3.18
CA ARG A 184 5.03 13.97 3.22
C ARG A 184 3.53 13.78 3.50
N SER A 185 2.87 14.82 4.00
CA SER A 185 1.42 14.83 4.32
C SER A 185 0.50 14.77 3.10
N VAL A 186 1.07 14.71 1.89
CA VAL A 186 0.32 14.37 0.65
C VAL A 186 -0.13 12.90 0.61
N LEU A 187 0.26 12.11 1.61
CA LEU A 187 -0.12 10.71 1.74
C LEU A 187 -1.24 10.56 2.77
N PRO A 188 -2.16 9.61 2.56
CA PRO A 188 -3.16 9.28 3.57
C PRO A 188 -2.50 8.70 4.83
N LEU A 189 -3.11 8.97 5.97
CA LEU A 189 -2.69 8.51 7.28
C LEU A 189 -3.86 7.81 7.96
N ARG A 190 -3.65 6.60 8.51
CA ARG A 190 -4.72 5.90 9.23
C ARG A 190 -4.21 5.21 10.49
N PHE A 191 -4.82 5.53 11.61
CA PHE A 191 -4.80 4.72 12.81
C PHE A 191 -5.91 3.66 12.72
N ASP A 192 -5.59 2.41 12.96
CA ASP A 192 -6.54 1.30 12.94
C ASP A 192 -6.03 0.16 13.82
N ASN A 193 -6.76 -0.13 14.89
CA ASN A 193 -6.35 -1.06 15.94
C ASN A 193 -4.99 -0.68 16.58
N SER A 194 -3.98 -1.53 16.42
CA SER A 194 -2.63 -1.32 16.96
C SER A 194 -1.64 -0.87 15.89
N ASN A 195 -2.12 -0.22 14.84
CA ASN A 195 -1.30 0.13 13.68
C ASN A 195 -1.54 1.57 13.21
N LEU A 196 -0.47 2.19 12.74
CA LEU A 196 -0.50 3.44 12.01
C LEU A 196 0.02 3.19 10.59
N PHE A 197 -0.81 3.49 9.60
CA PHE A 197 -0.56 3.22 8.19
C PHE A 197 -0.40 4.51 7.38
N THR A 198 0.44 4.43 6.37
CA THR A 198 0.41 5.33 5.20
C THR A 198 0.54 4.49 3.93
N TRP A 199 0.01 4.99 2.81
CA TRP A 199 0.11 4.28 1.55
C TRP A 199 0.14 5.24 0.35
N ARG A 200 0.61 4.70 -0.77
CA ARG A 200 0.61 5.38 -2.06
C ARG A 200 0.41 4.38 -3.20
N SER A 201 -0.10 4.85 -4.33
CA SER A 201 -0.21 4.01 -5.53
C SER A 201 1.15 3.56 -6.04
N GLY A 202 1.19 2.31 -6.52
CA GLY A 202 2.35 1.69 -7.12
C GLY A 202 3.04 0.67 -6.21
N VAL A 203 4.10 0.07 -6.73
CA VAL A 203 4.90 -0.93 -6.02
C VAL A 203 5.89 -0.27 -5.07
N LEU A 204 6.38 -1.02 -4.08
CA LEU A 204 7.40 -0.54 -3.15
C LEU A 204 8.62 -0.01 -3.90
N LYS A 205 9.05 1.18 -3.53
CA LYS A 205 10.28 1.82 -3.98
C LYS A 205 11.16 2.12 -2.77
N PRO A 206 12.44 1.68 -2.77
CA PRO A 206 13.35 1.86 -1.63
C PRO A 206 13.49 3.30 -1.16
N GLU A 207 13.51 4.24 -2.09
CA GLU A 207 13.65 5.66 -1.78
C GLU A 207 12.51 6.23 -0.93
N TRP A 208 11.37 5.52 -0.87
CA TRP A 208 10.20 5.92 -0.07
C TRP A 208 10.06 5.18 1.26
N VAL A 209 10.80 4.08 1.48
CA VAL A 209 10.67 3.26 2.69
C VAL A 209 10.98 4.08 3.94
N GLU A 210 12.17 4.66 3.99
CA GLU A 210 12.59 5.46 5.15
C GLU A 210 11.77 6.75 5.33
N PRO A 211 11.51 7.57 4.28
CA PRO A 211 10.66 8.74 4.40
C PRO A 211 9.25 8.45 4.93
N HIS A 212 8.62 7.34 4.47
CA HIS A 212 7.29 6.97 4.97
C HIS A 212 7.33 6.50 6.41
N ALA A 213 8.29 5.64 6.78
CA ALA A 213 8.44 5.19 8.17
C ALA A 213 8.70 6.37 9.11
N ARG A 214 9.59 7.29 8.73
CA ARG A 214 9.90 8.51 9.49
C ARG A 214 8.68 9.41 9.63
N TYR A 215 7.89 9.59 8.58
CA TYR A 215 6.65 10.35 8.64
C TYR A 215 5.67 9.79 9.68
N LEU A 216 5.46 8.46 9.70
CA LEU A 216 4.60 7.82 10.68
C LEU A 216 5.14 7.98 12.12
N ILE A 217 6.46 7.86 12.30
CA ILE A 217 7.12 8.04 13.60
C ILE A 217 6.97 9.48 14.09
N ASP A 218 7.16 10.45 13.22
CA ASP A 218 7.00 11.87 13.54
C ASP A 218 5.56 12.18 13.99
N ILE A 219 4.55 11.64 13.29
CA ILE A 219 3.15 11.80 13.70
C ILE A 219 2.86 11.07 15.02
N LEU A 220 3.35 9.84 15.19
CA LEU A 220 3.12 9.07 16.41
C LEU A 220 3.65 9.80 17.67
N ARG A 221 4.77 10.51 17.54
CA ARG A 221 5.38 11.28 18.64
C ARG A 221 4.55 12.50 19.08
N GLU A 222 3.72 13.02 18.20
CA GLU A 222 2.80 14.13 18.55
C GLU A 222 1.54 13.65 19.28
N VAL A 223 1.28 12.32 19.27
CA VAL A 223 0.10 11.75 19.94
C VAL A 223 0.36 11.66 21.44
N PRO A 224 -0.42 12.36 22.27
CA PRO A 224 -0.20 12.35 23.72
C PRO A 224 -0.56 10.97 24.32
N PRO A 225 0.16 10.52 25.36
CA PRO A 225 -0.06 9.20 25.97
C PRO A 225 -1.50 8.94 26.39
N TYR A 226 -2.18 9.95 26.90
CA TYR A 226 -3.57 9.81 27.36
C TYR A 226 -4.58 9.49 26.25
N ALA A 227 -4.24 9.73 24.98
CA ALA A 227 -5.09 9.37 23.84
C ALA A 227 -5.29 7.85 23.73
N TRP A 228 -4.35 7.06 24.24
CA TRP A 228 -4.37 5.60 24.22
C TRP A 228 -5.07 4.97 25.43
N GLU A 229 -5.17 5.69 26.55
CA GLU A 229 -5.68 5.18 27.83
C GLU A 229 -7.21 5.14 27.88
N ARG A 230 -7.88 5.79 26.94
CA ARG A 230 -9.35 5.95 26.92
C ARG A 230 -10.00 4.90 26.03
N ARG A 231 -10.70 3.99 26.69
CA ARG A 231 -11.56 2.97 26.07
C ARG A 231 -12.97 3.51 25.78
#